data_6ef6ab2526b9325c80e36f9b7d21e7e7
#
_entry.id   6ef6ab2526b9325c80e36f9b7d21e7e7
#
_cell.length_a   1.000
_cell.length_b   1.000
_cell.length_c   1.000
_cell.angle_alpha   90.00
_cell.angle_beta   90.00
_cell.angle_gamma   90.00
#
_symmetry.space_group_name_H-M   'P 1'
#
loop_
_entity.id
_entity.type
_entity.pdbx_description
1 polymer ?
#
loop_
_entity_poly.entity_id
_entity_poly.type
_entity_poly.pdbx_seq_one_letter_code
_entity_poly.pdbx_strand_id
1 'polypeptide(L)'
;MKNTKKILGGLLLAIALASCGGSSSSNPSDTSVVVSADFNDDDVMFAQMMIPHHEQAIEMSDIALDPTVMAGDVVKNLALKIKAAQDPEIQQMTGFLTSWNKSLTMDGSMDHSEMMSGMLSAEELLRLSTLRGAEFDRAWLTGMIAHHEGAVEMAEAVLKDGANTAVRELANAIIKGQEAEISEMRNLTK
;
A
#
# COMPACT_ATOMS: atom_id res chain seq x y z
N MET A 1 2.59 -68.38 -0.47
CA MET A 1 3.52 -69.45 0.09
C MET A 1 4.51 -68.73 0.96
N LYS A 2 4.40 -69.10 2.22
CA LYS A 2 5.47 -69.33 3.24
C LYS A 2 6.34 -68.14 3.63
N ASN A 3 6.09 -67.55 4.82
CA ASN A 3 6.65 -67.89 6.13
C ASN A 3 8.14 -67.52 6.22
N THR A 4 8.69 -66.92 7.26
CA THR A 4 8.66 -67.18 8.71
C THR A 4 9.47 -66.09 9.42
N LYS A 5 8.99 -65.43 10.47
CA LYS A 5 9.34 -65.51 11.91
C LYS A 5 10.86 -65.59 12.29
N LYS A 6 11.32 -64.72 13.17
CA LYS A 6 11.55 -64.83 14.63
C LYS A 6 12.52 -63.73 15.05
N ILE A 7 12.32 -62.97 16.03
CA ILE A 7 12.27 -63.04 17.51
C ILE A 7 13.60 -62.56 18.16
N LEU A 8 13.42 -61.65 19.08
CA LEU A 8 13.99 -61.45 20.42
C LEU A 8 15.39 -60.82 20.58
N GLY A 9 15.45 -59.84 21.41
CA GLY A 9 16.63 -59.41 22.12
C GLY A 9 16.42 -58.02 22.75
N GLY A 10 15.77 -58.01 23.92
CA GLY A 10 15.59 -56.81 24.72
C GLY A 10 16.90 -56.47 25.46
N LEU A 11 17.09 -55.22 25.70
CA LEU A 11 17.84 -54.74 26.85
C LEU A 11 17.28 -53.42 27.32
N LEU A 12 16.64 -53.46 28.47
CA LEU A 12 16.25 -52.31 29.27
C LEU A 12 17.49 -51.62 29.82
N LEU A 13 17.63 -50.33 29.58
CA LEU A 13 18.38 -49.46 30.46
C LEU A 13 17.64 -48.15 30.66
N ALA A 14 17.06 -48.03 31.82
CA ALA A 14 16.49 -46.81 32.32
C ALA A 14 17.59 -45.92 32.91
N ILE A 15 17.70 -44.68 32.49
CA ILE A 15 18.31 -43.63 33.30
C ILE A 15 17.54 -42.32 33.07
N ALA A 16 17.25 -41.73 34.20
CA ALA A 16 16.40 -40.61 34.59
C ALA A 16 16.61 -39.29 33.88
N LEU A 17 15.46 -38.58 33.71
CA LEU A 17 15.15 -37.17 34.10
C LEU A 17 16.26 -36.12 33.95
N ALA A 18 16.09 -35.24 32.99
CA ALA A 18 16.26 -33.81 33.20
C ALA A 18 15.20 -33.08 32.35
N SER A 19 14.22 -32.55 33.04
CA SER A 19 13.22 -31.56 32.58
C SER A 19 13.94 -30.29 32.16
N CYS A 20 13.66 -29.80 30.96
CA CYS A 20 13.54 -28.37 30.68
C CYS A 20 12.63 -28.23 29.47
N GLY A 21 11.42 -27.83 29.74
CA GLY A 21 10.42 -27.51 28.75
C GLY A 21 10.81 -26.26 27.96
N GLY A 22 10.53 -26.31 26.69
CA GLY A 22 10.64 -25.21 25.77
C GLY A 22 10.00 -25.62 24.46
N SER A 23 8.68 -25.82 24.48
CA SER A 23 7.91 -25.92 23.25
C SER A 23 7.88 -24.56 22.59
N SER A 24 8.85 -24.29 21.72
CA SER A 24 8.76 -23.20 20.78
C SER A 24 7.81 -23.64 19.67
N SER A 25 6.52 -23.34 19.85
CA SER A 25 5.57 -23.24 18.75
C SER A 25 6.03 -22.06 17.87
N SER A 26 6.72 -22.34 16.79
CA SER A 26 6.93 -21.38 15.72
C SER A 26 5.61 -21.17 15.00
N ASN A 27 4.88 -20.15 15.45
CA ASN A 27 3.80 -19.58 14.69
C ASN A 27 4.39 -18.85 13.47
N PRO A 28 3.94 -19.10 12.24
CA PRO A 28 4.41 -18.35 11.09
C PRO A 28 3.78 -16.95 11.10
N SER A 29 4.63 -15.94 11.04
CA SER A 29 4.40 -14.62 10.45
C SER A 29 3.34 -13.75 11.12
N ASP A 30 3.63 -13.32 12.34
CA ASP A 30 3.22 -11.97 12.75
C ASP A 30 4.41 -11.05 12.40
N THR A 31 4.38 -10.47 11.21
CA THR A 31 5.30 -9.39 10.86
C THR A 31 4.77 -8.14 11.54
N SER A 32 4.92 -8.10 12.86
CA SER A 32 4.71 -6.87 13.61
C SER A 32 5.72 -5.86 13.06
N VAL A 33 5.24 -4.93 12.26
CA VAL A 33 6.01 -3.75 11.88
C VAL A 33 6.37 -3.08 13.20
N VAL A 34 7.65 -3.15 13.59
CA VAL A 34 8.14 -2.42 14.76
C VAL A 34 8.15 -0.95 14.35
N VAL A 35 7.03 -0.29 14.62
CA VAL A 35 6.92 1.16 14.42
C VAL A 35 7.87 1.78 15.43
N SER A 36 8.91 2.46 14.97
CA SER A 36 9.79 3.25 15.82
C SER A 36 8.95 4.21 16.67
N ALA A 37 9.28 4.32 17.95
CA ALA A 37 8.57 5.24 18.86
C ALA A 37 8.84 6.72 18.50
N ASP A 38 9.90 6.98 17.72
CA ASP A 38 10.29 8.31 17.32
C ASP A 38 9.61 8.67 15.99
N PHE A 39 8.73 9.65 16.04
CA PHE A 39 8.10 10.28 14.89
C PHE A 39 7.96 11.79 15.16
N ASN A 40 7.80 12.58 14.10
CA ASN A 40 7.55 14.01 14.18
C ASN A 40 6.24 14.41 13.48
N ASP A 41 5.95 15.69 13.46
CA ASP A 41 4.71 16.19 12.85
C ASP A 41 4.71 16.02 11.32
N ASP A 42 5.88 15.99 10.67
CA ASP A 42 5.98 15.74 9.22
C ASP A 42 5.62 14.29 8.87
N ASP A 43 5.98 13.31 9.70
CA ASP A 43 5.55 11.92 9.53
C ASP A 43 4.03 11.78 9.66
N VAL A 44 3.44 12.48 10.64
CA VAL A 44 1.98 12.49 10.85
C VAL A 44 1.27 13.14 9.69
N MET A 45 1.74 14.32 9.26
CA MET A 45 1.17 15.07 8.15
C MET A 45 1.25 14.27 6.84
N PHE A 46 2.39 13.65 6.57
CA PHE A 46 2.54 12.77 5.40
C PHE A 46 1.48 11.69 5.37
N ALA A 47 1.30 10.94 6.47
CA ALA A 47 0.32 9.87 6.52
C ALA A 47 -1.13 10.39 6.37
N GLN A 48 -1.45 11.52 7.03
CA GLN A 48 -2.79 12.13 6.96
C GLN A 48 -3.14 12.70 5.58
N MET A 49 -2.14 13.13 4.81
CA MET A 49 -2.34 13.63 3.44
C MET A 49 -2.31 12.50 2.41
N MET A 50 -1.38 11.55 2.55
CA MET A 50 -1.21 10.48 1.58
C MET A 50 -2.35 9.46 1.61
N ILE A 51 -3.01 9.25 2.75
CA ILE A 51 -4.19 8.37 2.83
C ILE A 51 -5.30 8.84 1.88
N PRO A 52 -5.86 10.07 2.00
CA PRO A 52 -6.92 10.52 1.09
C PRO A 52 -6.43 10.67 -0.36
N HIS A 53 -5.14 10.95 -0.57
CA HIS A 53 -4.55 10.97 -1.90
C HIS A 53 -4.61 9.58 -2.54
N HIS A 54 -4.19 8.52 -1.86
CA HIS A 54 -4.28 7.14 -2.34
C HIS A 54 -5.75 6.67 -2.51
N GLU A 55 -6.63 7.05 -1.60
CA GLU A 55 -8.07 6.76 -1.72
C GLU A 55 -8.65 7.31 -3.02
N GLN A 56 -8.22 8.50 -3.47
CA GLN A 56 -8.65 9.04 -4.75
C GLN A 56 -8.11 8.24 -5.94
N ALA A 57 -6.87 7.75 -5.91
CA ALA A 57 -6.35 6.88 -6.97
C ALA A 57 -7.15 5.56 -7.06
N ILE A 58 -7.60 5.03 -5.91
CA ILE A 58 -8.49 3.86 -5.86
C ILE A 58 -9.85 4.21 -6.47
N GLU A 59 -10.43 5.37 -6.15
CA GLU A 59 -11.69 5.85 -6.75
C GLU A 59 -11.56 6.00 -8.27
N MET A 60 -10.50 6.63 -8.76
CA MET A 60 -10.22 6.74 -10.19
C MET A 60 -10.07 5.36 -10.86
N SER A 61 -9.46 4.42 -10.15
CA SER A 61 -9.29 3.04 -10.62
C SER A 61 -10.63 2.29 -10.66
N ASP A 62 -11.51 2.51 -9.68
CA ASP A 62 -12.85 1.93 -9.66
C ASP A 62 -13.71 2.46 -10.83
N ILE A 63 -13.59 3.75 -11.15
CA ILE A 63 -14.22 4.33 -12.36
C ILE A 63 -13.70 3.61 -13.62
N ALA A 64 -12.37 3.35 -13.73
CA ALA A 64 -11.80 2.67 -14.89
C ALA A 64 -12.27 1.21 -15.01
N LEU A 65 -12.60 0.57 -13.89
CA LEU A 65 -13.09 -0.82 -13.84
C LEU A 65 -14.61 -0.93 -14.05
N ASP A 66 -15.35 0.19 -13.98
CA ASP A 66 -16.77 0.20 -14.29
C ASP A 66 -16.98 -0.12 -15.78
N PRO A 67 -17.77 -1.19 -16.10
CA PRO A 67 -17.98 -1.59 -17.49
C PRO A 67 -18.68 -0.51 -18.33
N THR A 68 -19.37 0.45 -17.70
CA THR A 68 -20.08 1.52 -18.43
C THR A 68 -19.14 2.53 -19.05
N VAL A 69 -17.93 2.73 -18.54
CA VAL A 69 -16.95 3.66 -19.12
C VAL A 69 -16.21 3.04 -20.32
N MET A 70 -16.32 1.72 -20.51
CA MET A 70 -15.69 1.00 -21.63
C MET A 70 -14.19 1.28 -21.77
N ALA A 71 -13.49 1.39 -20.63
CA ALA A 71 -12.04 1.56 -20.62
C ALA A 71 -11.33 0.42 -21.37
N GLY A 72 -10.22 0.74 -22.01
CA GLY A 72 -9.37 -0.24 -22.67
C GLY A 72 -8.71 -1.21 -21.67
N ASP A 73 -8.36 -2.42 -22.11
CA ASP A 73 -7.81 -3.45 -21.24
C ASP A 73 -6.49 -3.02 -20.58
N VAL A 74 -5.71 -2.18 -21.26
CA VAL A 74 -4.46 -1.65 -20.71
C VAL A 74 -4.73 -0.76 -19.49
N VAL A 75 -5.71 0.16 -19.59
CA VAL A 75 -6.11 1.05 -18.47
C VAL A 75 -6.71 0.25 -17.32
N LYS A 76 -7.56 -0.75 -17.61
CA LYS A 76 -8.10 -1.65 -16.57
C LYS A 76 -7.00 -2.41 -15.84
N ASN A 77 -6.00 -2.90 -16.56
CA ASN A 77 -4.88 -3.61 -15.94
C ASN A 77 -4.03 -2.69 -15.06
N LEU A 78 -3.80 -1.44 -15.48
CA LEU A 78 -3.14 -0.43 -14.66
C LEU A 78 -3.95 -0.12 -13.40
N ALA A 79 -5.25 0.11 -13.54
CA ALA A 79 -6.15 0.36 -12.41
C ALA A 79 -6.11 -0.77 -11.37
N LEU A 80 -6.11 -2.03 -11.80
CA LEU A 80 -5.96 -3.18 -10.89
C LEU A 80 -4.61 -3.20 -10.19
N LYS A 81 -3.51 -2.89 -10.90
CA LYS A 81 -2.16 -2.82 -10.31
C LYS A 81 -2.08 -1.71 -9.27
N ILE A 82 -2.56 -0.51 -9.59
CA ILE A 82 -2.57 0.66 -8.69
C ILE A 82 -3.34 0.35 -7.40
N LYS A 83 -4.54 -0.21 -7.51
CA LYS A 83 -5.32 -0.63 -6.34
C LYS A 83 -4.55 -1.63 -5.48
N ALA A 84 -3.97 -2.66 -6.09
CA ALA A 84 -3.23 -3.69 -5.38
C ALA A 84 -1.96 -3.16 -4.68
N ALA A 85 -1.35 -2.09 -5.20
CA ALA A 85 -0.21 -1.43 -4.59
C ALA A 85 -0.63 -0.48 -3.47
N GLN A 86 -1.64 0.35 -3.69
CA GLN A 86 -1.99 1.45 -2.78
C GLN A 86 -2.88 1.02 -1.59
N ASP A 87 -3.72 -0.01 -1.72
CA ASP A 87 -4.50 -0.55 -0.60
C ASP A 87 -3.63 -0.93 0.63
N PRO A 88 -2.54 -1.71 0.50
CA PRO A 88 -1.66 -2.00 1.63
C PRO A 88 -0.91 -0.78 2.16
N GLU A 89 -0.58 0.20 1.33
CA GLU A 89 0.08 1.44 1.74
C GLU A 89 -0.84 2.29 2.63
N ILE A 90 -2.13 2.41 2.28
CA ILE A 90 -3.16 3.04 3.13
C ILE A 90 -3.24 2.33 4.48
N GLN A 91 -3.26 0.99 4.49
CA GLN A 91 -3.32 0.23 5.74
C GLN A 91 -2.08 0.47 6.60
N GLN A 92 -0.90 0.56 6.00
CA GLN A 92 0.34 0.84 6.71
C GLN A 92 0.33 2.24 7.34
N MET A 93 -0.06 3.27 6.58
CA MET A 93 -0.18 4.65 7.10
C MET A 93 -1.23 4.77 8.20
N THR A 94 -2.38 4.11 8.04
CA THR A 94 -3.41 4.01 9.08
C THR A 94 -2.86 3.34 10.35
N GLY A 95 -2.03 2.32 10.20
CA GLY A 95 -1.33 1.66 11.29
C GLY A 95 -0.36 2.60 12.02
N PHE A 96 0.39 3.41 11.29
CA PHE A 96 1.28 4.43 11.89
C PHE A 96 0.49 5.41 12.74
N LEU A 97 -0.51 6.07 12.18
CA LEU A 97 -1.33 7.06 12.89
C LEU A 97 -2.01 6.46 14.12
N THR A 98 -2.54 5.25 14.01
CA THR A 98 -3.17 4.54 15.11
C THR A 98 -2.17 4.24 16.23
N SER A 99 -0.97 3.74 15.89
CA SER A 99 0.08 3.43 16.87
C SER A 99 0.60 4.67 17.60
N TRP A 100 0.56 5.83 16.94
CA TRP A 100 0.94 7.13 17.50
C TRP A 100 -0.20 7.84 18.24
N ASN A 101 -1.40 7.24 18.28
CA ASN A 101 -2.62 7.85 18.81
C ASN A 101 -2.92 9.21 18.18
N LYS A 102 -2.73 9.29 16.84
CA LYS A 102 -3.04 10.46 16.02
C LYS A 102 -4.32 10.22 15.22
N SER A 103 -5.03 11.32 14.90
CA SER A 103 -6.20 11.29 14.01
C SER A 103 -5.82 10.76 12.62
N LEU A 104 -6.73 10.06 11.96
CA LEU A 104 -6.56 9.65 10.55
C LEU A 104 -6.76 10.81 9.58
N THR A 105 -7.46 11.85 10.01
CA THR A 105 -7.72 13.06 9.24
C THR A 105 -7.03 14.26 9.89
N MET A 106 -6.64 15.23 9.07
CA MET A 106 -6.17 16.52 9.55
C MET A 106 -7.33 17.28 10.22
N ASP A 107 -7.01 18.16 11.16
CA ASP A 107 -8.03 19.00 11.83
C ASP A 107 -8.73 19.87 10.78
N GLY A 108 -10.05 19.69 10.68
CA GLY A 108 -10.91 20.15 9.57
C GLY A 108 -11.18 21.65 9.49
N SER A 109 -10.25 22.53 9.89
CA SER A 109 -10.41 23.99 9.78
C SER A 109 -9.77 24.59 8.53
N MET A 110 -8.99 23.82 7.75
CA MET A 110 -8.37 24.28 6.51
C MET A 110 -8.71 23.32 5.36
N ASP A 111 -9.02 23.89 4.20
CA ASP A 111 -9.07 23.12 2.97
C ASP A 111 -7.65 22.80 2.54
N HIS A 112 -7.23 21.54 2.77
CA HIS A 112 -5.90 21.07 2.44
C HIS A 112 -5.78 20.55 1.00
N SER A 113 -6.83 20.65 0.20
CA SER A 113 -6.81 20.18 -1.21
C SER A 113 -5.77 20.92 -2.04
N GLU A 114 -5.50 22.21 -1.73
CA GLU A 114 -4.42 22.97 -2.38
C GLU A 114 -3.00 22.45 -2.01
N MET A 115 -2.86 21.70 -0.91
CA MET A 115 -1.59 21.12 -0.47
C MET A 115 -1.34 19.72 -1.05
N MET A 116 -2.37 19.10 -1.62
CA MET A 116 -2.28 17.78 -2.24
C MET A 116 -2.19 17.92 -3.76
N SER A 117 -0.96 18.19 -4.24
CA SER A 117 -0.67 18.33 -5.66
C SER A 117 -1.19 17.12 -6.47
N GLY A 118 -1.72 17.36 -7.65
CA GLY A 118 -2.14 16.33 -8.58
C GLY A 118 -3.50 15.68 -8.35
N MET A 119 -4.18 15.97 -7.23
CA MET A 119 -5.54 15.49 -7.01
C MET A 119 -6.54 16.10 -7.99
N LEU A 120 -7.50 15.29 -8.40
CA LEU A 120 -8.66 15.76 -9.17
C LEU A 120 -9.68 16.37 -8.23
N SER A 121 -10.26 17.49 -8.64
CA SER A 121 -11.45 18.04 -7.99
C SER A 121 -12.67 17.13 -8.17
N ALA A 122 -13.69 17.30 -7.33
CA ALA A 122 -14.95 16.56 -7.46
C ALA A 122 -15.61 16.73 -8.84
N GLU A 123 -15.47 17.92 -9.45
CA GLU A 123 -15.98 18.19 -10.80
C GLU A 123 -15.19 17.39 -11.86
N GLU A 124 -13.88 17.32 -11.73
CA GLU A 124 -13.01 16.54 -12.64
C GLU A 124 -13.26 15.05 -12.53
N LEU A 125 -13.43 14.50 -11.31
CA LEU A 125 -13.82 13.11 -11.09
C LEU A 125 -15.19 12.81 -11.72
N LEU A 126 -16.17 13.68 -11.50
CA LEU A 126 -17.48 13.55 -12.12
C LEU A 126 -17.38 13.58 -13.64
N ARG A 127 -16.62 14.52 -14.20
CA ARG A 127 -16.36 14.57 -15.64
C ARG A 127 -15.71 13.30 -16.15
N LEU A 128 -14.68 12.81 -15.46
CA LEU A 128 -14.00 11.55 -15.80
C LEU A 128 -14.99 10.39 -15.91
N SER A 129 -15.91 10.25 -14.95
CA SER A 129 -16.91 9.18 -14.93
C SER A 129 -17.93 9.26 -16.09
N THR A 130 -18.05 10.43 -16.76
CA THR A 130 -18.93 10.59 -17.92
C THR A 130 -18.26 10.23 -19.25
N LEU A 131 -16.95 10.15 -19.31
CA LEU A 131 -16.19 9.79 -20.52
C LEU A 131 -16.27 8.29 -20.82
N ARG A 132 -16.00 7.91 -22.08
CA ARG A 132 -16.09 6.52 -22.54
C ARG A 132 -14.96 6.15 -23.51
N GLY A 133 -14.55 4.89 -23.46
CA GLY A 133 -13.58 4.31 -24.40
C GLY A 133 -12.28 5.10 -24.45
N ALA A 134 -11.76 5.34 -25.64
CA ALA A 134 -10.46 5.98 -25.83
C ALA A 134 -10.39 7.43 -25.29
N GLU A 135 -11.52 8.13 -25.15
CA GLU A 135 -11.55 9.46 -24.53
C GLU A 135 -11.37 9.35 -23.02
N PHE A 136 -12.05 8.37 -22.41
CA PHE A 136 -11.85 8.02 -21.01
C PHE A 136 -10.38 7.64 -20.75
N ASP A 137 -9.82 6.72 -21.54
CA ASP A 137 -8.45 6.22 -21.36
C ASP A 137 -7.43 7.38 -21.34
N ARG A 138 -7.54 8.31 -22.29
CA ARG A 138 -6.64 9.48 -22.34
C ARG A 138 -6.78 10.38 -21.12
N ALA A 139 -8.01 10.67 -20.72
CA ALA A 139 -8.27 11.53 -19.56
C ALA A 139 -7.79 10.88 -18.26
N TRP A 140 -8.06 9.57 -18.09
CA TRP A 140 -7.62 8.80 -16.93
C TRP A 140 -6.10 8.74 -16.83
N LEU A 141 -5.41 8.41 -17.94
CA LEU A 141 -3.93 8.38 -17.97
C LEU A 141 -3.34 9.73 -17.61
N THR A 142 -3.87 10.82 -18.17
CA THR A 142 -3.39 12.18 -17.87
C THR A 142 -3.60 12.55 -16.41
N GLY A 143 -4.80 12.29 -15.87
CA GLY A 143 -5.11 12.57 -14.48
C GLY A 143 -4.28 11.72 -13.51
N MET A 144 -4.13 10.43 -13.79
CA MET A 144 -3.37 9.52 -12.94
C MET A 144 -1.86 9.82 -12.95
N ILE A 145 -1.30 10.29 -14.08
CA ILE A 145 0.09 10.76 -14.13
C ILE A 145 0.28 11.96 -13.19
N ALA A 146 -0.58 12.98 -13.30
CA ALA A 146 -0.49 14.17 -12.45
C ALA A 146 -0.67 13.82 -10.96
N HIS A 147 -1.61 12.91 -10.68
CA HIS A 147 -1.87 12.40 -9.34
C HIS A 147 -0.63 11.71 -8.74
N HIS A 148 0.01 10.83 -9.50
CA HIS A 148 1.23 10.14 -9.06
C HIS A 148 2.42 11.11 -8.87
N GLU A 149 2.55 12.12 -9.73
CA GLU A 149 3.57 13.17 -9.56
C GLU A 149 3.39 13.90 -8.22
N GLY A 150 2.15 14.22 -7.83
CA GLY A 150 1.85 14.82 -6.53
C GLY A 150 2.19 13.93 -5.34
N ALA A 151 1.94 12.61 -5.43
CA ALA A 151 2.34 11.66 -4.39
C ALA A 151 3.87 11.57 -4.25
N VAL A 152 4.61 11.59 -5.37
CA VAL A 152 6.07 11.62 -5.35
C VAL A 152 6.58 12.87 -4.63
N GLU A 153 6.03 14.06 -4.92
CA GLU A 153 6.37 15.31 -4.23
C GLU A 153 6.17 15.22 -2.72
N MET A 154 5.03 14.69 -2.27
CA MET A 154 4.75 14.49 -0.83
C MET A 154 5.72 13.48 -0.19
N ALA A 155 6.04 12.40 -0.88
CA ALA A 155 6.98 11.40 -0.40
C ALA A 155 8.42 11.93 -0.32
N GLU A 156 8.85 12.75 -1.27
CA GLU A 156 10.15 13.44 -1.22
C GLU A 156 10.23 14.43 -0.04
N ALA A 157 9.13 15.14 0.25
CA ALA A 157 9.09 16.07 1.38
C ALA A 157 9.30 15.33 2.72
N VAL A 158 8.61 14.22 2.96
CA VAL A 158 8.79 13.46 4.21
C VAL A 158 10.16 12.77 4.28
N LEU A 159 10.77 12.41 3.17
CA LEU A 159 12.15 11.92 3.16
C LEU A 159 13.16 12.96 3.64
N LYS A 160 12.86 14.24 3.44
CA LYS A 160 13.70 15.34 3.89
C LYS A 160 13.49 15.67 5.36
N ASP A 161 12.24 15.78 5.78
CA ASP A 161 11.85 16.40 7.04
C ASP A 161 11.32 15.41 8.09
N GLY A 162 10.86 14.20 7.68
CA GLY A 162 10.35 13.15 8.56
C GLY A 162 11.44 12.42 9.35
N ALA A 163 11.11 12.02 10.57
CA ALA A 163 12.01 11.36 11.51
C ALA A 163 11.87 9.83 11.52
N ASN A 164 10.68 9.29 11.22
CA ASN A 164 10.38 7.86 11.39
C ASN A 164 10.95 7.01 10.27
N THR A 165 11.73 6.00 10.63
CA THR A 165 12.40 5.11 9.66
C THR A 165 11.41 4.35 8.79
N ALA A 166 10.31 3.84 9.37
CA ALA A 166 9.33 3.06 8.61
C ALA A 166 8.52 3.94 7.65
N VAL A 167 8.25 5.21 8.01
CA VAL A 167 7.65 6.19 7.09
C VAL A 167 8.59 6.49 5.94
N ARG A 168 9.88 6.68 6.22
CA ARG A 168 10.90 6.92 5.18
C ARG A 168 11.07 5.72 4.24
N GLU A 169 10.97 4.49 4.76
CA GLU A 169 10.98 3.26 3.95
C GLU A 169 9.75 3.20 3.05
N LEU A 170 8.56 3.49 3.58
CA LEU A 170 7.33 3.56 2.80
C LEU A 170 7.40 4.65 1.73
N ALA A 171 7.86 5.85 2.07
CA ALA A 171 8.01 6.96 1.12
C ALA A 171 8.95 6.59 -0.06
N ASN A 172 10.08 5.93 0.21
CA ASN A 172 10.96 5.41 -0.84
C ASN A 172 10.28 4.35 -1.72
N ALA A 173 9.46 3.48 -1.14
CA ALA A 173 8.71 2.47 -1.88
C ALA A 173 7.66 3.13 -2.79
N ILE A 174 6.91 4.12 -2.29
CA ILE A 174 5.93 4.91 -3.03
C ILE A 174 6.60 5.62 -4.22
N ILE A 175 7.70 6.35 -4.00
CA ILE A 175 8.43 7.02 -5.08
C ILE A 175 8.78 6.02 -6.18
N LYS A 176 9.45 4.93 -5.81
CA LYS A 176 9.90 3.92 -6.78
C LYS A 176 8.74 3.29 -7.56
N GLY A 177 7.65 2.96 -6.87
CA GLY A 177 6.46 2.36 -7.49
C GLY A 177 5.80 3.33 -8.46
N GLN A 178 5.52 4.53 -8.00
CA GLN A 178 4.78 5.51 -8.77
C GLN A 178 5.58 6.10 -9.94
N GLU A 179 6.89 6.29 -9.80
CA GLU A 179 7.75 6.66 -10.95
C GLU A 179 7.73 5.60 -12.06
N ALA A 180 7.72 4.31 -11.70
CA ALA A 180 7.59 3.23 -12.67
C ALA A 180 6.24 3.26 -13.38
N GLU A 181 5.15 3.50 -12.65
CA GLU A 181 3.79 3.62 -13.20
C GLU A 181 3.64 4.88 -14.06
N ILE A 182 4.19 6.03 -13.65
CA ILE A 182 4.26 7.25 -14.47
C ILE A 182 4.96 6.95 -15.80
N SER A 183 6.09 6.25 -15.76
CA SER A 183 6.84 5.88 -16.96
C SER A 183 6.02 4.96 -17.88
N GLU A 184 5.32 3.96 -17.32
CA GLU A 184 4.41 3.07 -18.07
C GLU A 184 3.29 3.89 -18.73
N MET A 185 2.59 4.74 -17.96
CA MET A 185 1.47 5.56 -18.45
C MET A 185 1.90 6.58 -19.52
N ARG A 186 3.04 7.24 -19.35
CA ARG A 186 3.59 8.18 -20.36
C ARG A 186 3.93 7.51 -21.69
N ASN A 187 4.29 6.23 -21.69
CA ASN A 187 4.50 5.49 -22.93
C ASN A 187 3.20 5.17 -23.68
N LEU A 188 2.07 5.12 -22.97
CA LEU A 188 0.73 4.87 -23.54
C LEU A 188 0.07 6.15 -24.07
N THR A 189 0.57 7.33 -23.72
CA THR A 189 0.04 8.63 -24.17
C THR A 189 0.75 9.19 -25.40
N LYS A 190 1.78 8.51 -25.92
CA LYS A 190 2.52 8.87 -27.15
C LYS A 190 1.78 8.38 -28.37
#